data_c99611f2fce22d02c5203e0c2400e152
#
_entry.id   c99611f2fce22d02c5203e0c2400e152
#
_cell.length_a   1.000
_cell.length_b   1.000
_cell.length_c   1.000
_cell.angle_alpha   90.00
_cell.angle_beta   90.00
_cell.angle_gamma   90.00
#
_symmetry.space_group_name_H-M   'P 1'
#
loop_
_entity.id
_entity.type
_entity.pdbx_description
1 polymer ?
#
loop_
_entity_poly.entity_id
_entity_poly.type
_entity_poly.pdbx_seq_one_letter_code
_entity_poly.pdbx_strand_id
1 'polypeptide(L)'
;MVGLADRAGRKPYSIASPPEELRRNGSIEFLIEAEPGGQARPNLAGAGPGSLVAVEGPVGGFVLPRRLPRDLLFVAGGTGIAPLRSMIASALDRPEPPSVTLAYSARTPGEFAFLGEWRRLSRQGRIRLFTTVTREADRTWRGRRGRIQQAWINRLVGRRLPLCFVCGPEAFVAKMTEMLLEAGVPARRVRRERY
;
A
#
# COMPACT_ATOMS: atom_id res chain seq x y z
N MET A 1 6.24 1.85 10.53
CA MET A 1 7.55 2.00 9.84
C MET A 1 8.64 1.40 10.68
N VAL A 2 9.70 0.96 10.07
CA VAL A 2 10.91 0.48 10.74
C VAL A 2 12.10 1.16 10.08
N GLY A 3 13.06 1.62 10.88
CA GLY A 3 14.32 2.15 10.36
C GLY A 3 15.28 1.01 10.05
N LEU A 4 15.73 0.89 8.80
CA LEU A 4 16.85 0.04 8.43
C LEU A 4 18.11 0.89 8.47
N ALA A 5 19.15 0.42 9.18
CA ALA A 5 20.40 1.11 9.29
C ALA A 5 21.43 0.53 8.32
N ASP A 6 22.11 1.40 7.61
CA ASP A 6 23.38 1.15 6.96
C ASP A 6 24.43 2.13 7.49
N ARG A 7 25.65 2.09 6.92
CA ARG A 7 26.72 3.03 7.26
C ARG A 7 26.42 4.50 6.92
N ALA A 8 25.38 4.74 6.09
CA ALA A 8 24.98 6.07 5.62
C ALA A 8 23.81 6.68 6.42
N GLY A 9 23.27 5.96 7.40
CA GLY A 9 22.19 6.44 8.25
C GLY A 9 20.90 5.62 8.15
N ARG A 10 19.97 5.87 9.07
CA ARG A 10 18.69 5.15 9.15
C ARG A 10 17.64 5.80 8.27
N LYS A 11 16.96 5.00 7.45
CA LYS A 11 15.78 5.43 6.68
C LYS A 11 14.55 4.66 7.13
N PRO A 12 13.40 5.32 7.26
CA PRO A 12 12.16 4.65 7.62
C PRO A 12 11.61 3.86 6.42
N TYR A 13 11.21 2.62 6.67
CA TYR A 13 10.49 1.76 5.71
C TYR A 13 9.21 1.23 6.31
N SER A 14 8.17 1.17 5.51
CA SER A 14 6.90 0.57 5.93
C SER A 14 7.00 -0.95 5.88
N ILE A 15 6.49 -1.61 6.92
CA ILE A 15 6.40 -3.07 6.97
C ILE A 15 5.30 -3.50 6.00
N ALA A 16 5.63 -4.42 5.08
CA ALA A 16 4.71 -4.94 4.07
C ALA A 16 4.01 -6.25 4.50
N SER A 17 4.58 -7.00 5.45
CA SER A 17 3.96 -8.19 6.05
C SER A 17 3.03 -7.84 7.21
N PRO A 18 1.97 -8.63 7.46
CA PRO A 18 1.12 -8.45 8.62
C PRO A 18 1.84 -8.89 9.91
N PRO A 19 1.48 -8.33 11.10
CA PRO A 19 2.09 -8.71 12.38
C PRO A 19 1.94 -10.20 12.71
N GLU A 20 0.91 -10.84 12.21
CA GLU A 20 0.63 -12.27 12.36
C GLU A 20 1.73 -13.13 11.76
N GLU A 21 2.36 -12.67 10.68
CA GLU A 21 3.47 -13.36 10.03
C GLU A 21 4.72 -13.38 10.88
N LEU A 22 5.06 -12.25 11.53
CA LEU A 22 6.15 -12.20 12.51
C LEU A 22 5.94 -13.18 13.66
N ARG A 23 4.70 -13.30 14.18
CA ARG A 23 4.39 -14.24 15.25
C ARG A 23 4.45 -15.70 14.81
N ARG A 24 4.16 -15.98 13.54
CA ARG A 24 4.09 -17.35 13.00
C ARG A 24 5.46 -17.89 12.61
N ASN A 25 6.29 -17.10 11.96
CA ASN A 25 7.55 -17.55 11.35
C ASN A 25 8.77 -16.66 11.65
N GLY A 26 8.60 -15.61 12.48
CA GLY A 26 9.69 -14.70 12.86
C GLY A 26 10.16 -13.77 11.75
N SER A 27 9.41 -13.62 10.63
CA SER A 27 9.83 -12.82 9.48
C SER A 27 9.08 -11.50 9.35
N ILE A 28 9.77 -10.52 8.79
CA ILE A 28 9.22 -9.22 8.41
C ILE A 28 9.60 -8.95 6.95
N GLU A 29 8.62 -8.54 6.14
CA GLU A 29 8.86 -8.14 4.76
C GLU A 29 8.84 -6.62 4.59
N PHE A 30 9.76 -6.12 3.76
CA PHE A 30 9.81 -4.74 3.32
C PHE A 30 9.74 -4.66 1.80
N LEU A 31 9.08 -3.62 1.28
CA LEU A 31 9.13 -3.27 -0.13
C LEU A 31 10.10 -2.10 -0.29
N ILE A 32 11.23 -2.36 -0.94
CA ILE A 32 12.28 -1.39 -1.14
C ILE A 32 12.44 -1.16 -2.65
N GLU A 33 12.36 0.09 -3.09
CA GLU A 33 12.61 0.45 -4.48
C GLU A 33 14.11 0.39 -4.74
N ALA A 34 14.52 -0.38 -5.75
CA ALA A 34 15.88 -0.42 -6.23
C ALA A 34 16.08 0.64 -7.32
N GLU A 35 17.20 1.35 -7.30
CA GLU A 35 17.57 2.26 -8.38
C GLU A 35 17.97 1.49 -9.65
N PRO A 36 17.95 2.14 -10.83
CA PRO A 36 18.54 1.57 -12.04
C PRO A 36 19.99 1.12 -11.76
N GLY A 37 20.30 -0.14 -12.03
CA GLY A 37 21.57 -0.77 -11.67
C GLY A 37 21.52 -1.66 -10.42
N GLY A 38 20.33 -1.83 -9.81
CA GLY A 38 20.09 -2.80 -8.74
C GLY A 38 20.50 -2.34 -7.34
N GLN A 39 20.87 -1.07 -7.16
CA GLN A 39 21.17 -0.53 -5.83
C GLN A 39 19.88 -0.24 -5.06
N ALA A 40 19.62 -1.01 -4.02
CA ALA A 40 18.57 -0.72 -3.07
C ALA A 40 19.02 0.35 -2.06
N ARG A 41 18.14 1.27 -1.69
CA ARG A 41 18.38 2.23 -0.58
C ARG A 41 17.55 1.83 0.65
N PRO A 42 18.14 1.61 1.84
CA PRO A 42 19.54 1.79 2.23
C PRO A 42 20.45 0.87 1.42
N ASN A 43 21.76 1.13 1.45
CA ASN A 43 22.75 0.44 0.60
C ASN A 43 22.82 -1.07 0.90
N LEU A 44 21.75 -1.79 0.52
CA LEU A 44 21.64 -3.25 0.62
C LEU A 44 22.22 -3.95 -0.62
N ALA A 45 22.97 -3.23 -1.45
CA ALA A 45 23.52 -3.71 -2.73
C ALA A 45 24.40 -4.97 -2.61
N GLY A 46 24.90 -5.29 -1.46
CA GLY A 46 25.65 -6.52 -1.18
C GLY A 46 24.94 -7.48 -0.23
N ALA A 47 23.73 -7.13 0.20
CA ALA A 47 22.99 -7.96 1.15
C ALA A 47 22.34 -9.15 0.43
N GLY A 48 22.49 -10.32 1.03
CA GLY A 48 21.89 -11.56 0.57
C GLY A 48 21.41 -12.41 1.75
N PRO A 49 20.92 -13.64 1.49
CA PRO A 49 20.56 -14.55 2.55
C PRO A 49 21.68 -14.73 3.58
N GLY A 50 21.38 -14.56 4.85
CA GLY A 50 22.35 -14.60 5.96
C GLY A 50 23.00 -13.26 6.31
N SER A 51 22.77 -12.19 5.54
CA SER A 51 23.27 -10.86 5.91
C SER A 51 22.55 -10.32 7.16
N LEU A 52 23.32 -9.77 8.09
CA LEU A 52 22.76 -9.12 9.28
C LEU A 52 22.34 -7.69 8.93
N VAL A 53 21.13 -7.35 9.31
CA VAL A 53 20.53 -6.01 9.11
C VAL A 53 20.06 -5.48 10.46
N ALA A 54 20.48 -4.26 10.82
CA ALA A 54 19.98 -3.59 12.00
C ALA A 54 18.58 -3.01 11.73
N VAL A 55 17.61 -3.38 12.57
CA VAL A 55 16.22 -2.96 12.47
C VAL A 55 15.82 -2.26 13.75
N GLU A 56 15.24 -1.05 13.64
CA GLU A 56 14.73 -0.29 14.78
C GLU A 56 13.25 0.07 14.54
N GLY A 57 12.42 -0.22 15.51
CA GLY A 57 10.97 0.04 15.43
C GLY A 57 10.15 -1.04 16.12
N PRO A 58 8.84 -1.15 15.81
CA PRO A 58 8.07 -0.32 14.85
C PRO A 58 7.79 1.09 15.39
N VAL A 59 7.78 2.08 14.49
CA VAL A 59 7.46 3.46 14.80
C VAL A 59 6.35 3.98 13.87
N GLY A 60 5.66 5.06 14.28
CA GLY A 60 4.61 5.71 13.49
C GLY A 60 3.19 5.32 13.90
N GLY A 61 2.22 6.05 13.33
CA GLY A 61 0.79 5.94 13.67
C GLY A 61 -0.13 5.55 12.52
N PHE A 62 0.43 5.18 11.35
CA PHE A 62 -0.36 4.76 10.19
C PHE A 62 -0.71 3.28 10.32
N VAL A 63 -1.73 3.00 11.12
CA VAL A 63 -2.14 1.65 11.50
C VAL A 63 -3.66 1.47 11.43
N LEU A 64 -4.11 0.21 11.33
CA LEU A 64 -5.52 -0.14 11.47
C LEU A 64 -6.03 0.17 12.89
N PRO A 65 -7.26 0.68 13.05
CA PRO A 65 -7.87 0.79 14.36
C PRO A 65 -8.23 -0.59 14.92
N ARG A 66 -8.31 -0.71 16.25
CA ARG A 66 -8.69 -1.97 16.90
C ARG A 66 -10.05 -2.49 16.44
N ARG A 67 -11.04 -1.58 16.30
CA ARG A 67 -12.37 -1.89 15.74
C ARG A 67 -12.42 -1.41 14.29
N LEU A 68 -12.61 -2.33 13.37
CA LEU A 68 -12.73 -2.02 11.95
C LEU A 68 -14.18 -1.68 11.59
N PRO A 69 -14.41 -0.63 10.79
CA PRO A 69 -15.71 -0.44 10.18
C PRO A 69 -15.94 -1.50 9.09
N ARG A 70 -17.18 -1.60 8.66
CA ARG A 70 -17.62 -2.61 7.68
C ARG A 70 -16.98 -2.45 6.30
N ASP A 71 -16.60 -1.24 5.91
CA ASP A 71 -16.05 -0.92 4.60
C ASP A 71 -14.71 -0.19 4.73
N LEU A 72 -13.69 -0.71 4.07
CA LEU A 72 -12.34 -0.13 3.99
C LEU A 72 -12.00 0.17 2.53
N LEU A 73 -11.42 1.34 2.29
CA LEU A 73 -10.87 1.76 1.00
C LEU A 73 -9.38 2.06 1.16
N PHE A 74 -8.56 1.31 0.46
CA PHE A 74 -7.12 1.52 0.38
C PHE A 74 -6.77 2.13 -0.98
N VAL A 75 -5.98 3.22 -0.96
CA VAL A 75 -5.57 3.93 -2.18
C VAL A 75 -4.04 4.02 -2.17
N ALA A 76 -3.41 3.24 -3.05
CA ALA A 76 -1.96 3.10 -3.15
C ALA A 76 -1.38 3.80 -4.37
N GLY A 77 -0.25 4.50 -4.20
CA GLY A 77 0.61 4.98 -5.28
C GLY A 77 2.01 4.38 -5.17
N GLY A 78 2.47 3.64 -6.20
CA GLY A 78 3.80 3.06 -6.21
C GLY A 78 4.09 2.17 -4.99
N THR A 79 5.23 2.38 -4.32
CA THR A 79 5.65 1.64 -3.12
C THR A 79 4.80 1.91 -1.89
N GLY A 80 3.88 2.90 -1.92
CA GLY A 80 2.87 3.10 -0.87
C GLY A 80 1.92 1.93 -0.66
N ILE A 81 1.97 0.94 -1.51
CA ILE A 81 1.28 -0.34 -1.31
C ILE A 81 1.82 -1.13 -0.10
N ALA A 82 3.07 -0.91 0.32
CA ALA A 82 3.71 -1.70 1.38
C ALA A 82 2.93 -1.69 2.71
N PRO A 83 2.68 -0.54 3.37
CA PRO A 83 1.91 -0.53 4.61
C PRO A 83 0.47 -0.98 4.40
N LEU A 84 -0.11 -0.69 3.23
CA LEU A 84 -1.48 -1.10 2.92
C LEU A 84 -1.60 -2.61 2.76
N ARG A 85 -0.56 -3.30 2.25
CA ARG A 85 -0.54 -4.78 2.17
C ARG A 85 -0.62 -5.39 3.56
N SER A 86 0.21 -4.95 4.49
CA SER A 86 0.17 -5.38 5.89
C SER A 86 -1.22 -5.19 6.49
N MET A 87 -1.83 -4.02 6.30
CA MET A 87 -3.17 -3.72 6.81
C MET A 87 -4.27 -4.57 6.16
N ILE A 88 -4.23 -4.75 4.84
CA ILE A 88 -5.22 -5.57 4.10
C ILE A 88 -5.15 -7.00 4.59
N ALA A 89 -3.96 -7.58 4.70
CA ALA A 89 -3.78 -8.93 5.19
C ALA A 89 -4.35 -9.11 6.61
N SER A 90 -4.00 -8.21 7.55
CA SER A 90 -4.54 -8.23 8.92
C SER A 90 -6.06 -7.99 8.97
N ALA A 91 -6.62 -7.19 8.06
CA ALA A 91 -8.07 -6.96 8.00
C ALA A 91 -8.81 -8.20 7.50
N LEU A 92 -8.25 -8.90 6.51
CA LEU A 92 -8.83 -10.10 5.93
C LEU A 92 -8.70 -11.35 6.83
N ASP A 93 -7.80 -11.33 7.81
CA ASP A 93 -7.59 -12.42 8.79
C ASP A 93 -8.51 -12.31 10.01
N ARG A 94 -9.37 -11.29 10.08
CA ARG A 94 -10.36 -11.15 11.16
C ARG A 94 -11.45 -12.23 11.04
N PRO A 95 -12.05 -12.67 12.18
CA PRO A 95 -13.20 -13.58 12.16
C PRO A 95 -14.36 -13.06 11.31
N GLU A 96 -14.61 -11.75 11.37
CA GLU A 96 -15.56 -11.04 10.52
C GLU A 96 -14.83 -10.00 9.68
N PRO A 97 -14.30 -10.39 8.51
CA PRO A 97 -13.51 -9.48 7.69
C PRO A 97 -14.40 -8.38 7.08
N PRO A 98 -13.90 -7.15 7.05
CA PRO A 98 -14.59 -6.05 6.39
C PRO A 98 -14.61 -6.22 4.87
N SER A 99 -15.49 -5.48 4.20
CA SER A 99 -15.41 -5.30 2.75
C SER A 99 -14.19 -4.44 2.41
N VAL A 100 -13.25 -4.99 1.67
CA VAL A 100 -12.00 -4.33 1.29
C VAL A 100 -12.01 -3.94 -0.18
N THR A 101 -11.72 -2.67 -0.45
CA THR A 101 -11.47 -2.15 -1.80
C THR A 101 -10.04 -1.62 -1.87
N LEU A 102 -9.29 -2.05 -2.89
CA LEU A 102 -7.95 -1.54 -3.20
C LEU A 102 -7.96 -0.82 -4.56
N ALA A 103 -7.63 0.47 -4.54
CA ALA A 103 -7.31 1.26 -5.73
C ALA A 103 -5.79 1.45 -5.77
N TYR A 104 -5.12 0.87 -6.78
CA TYR A 104 -3.67 0.87 -6.88
C TYR A 104 -3.22 1.49 -8.20
N SER A 105 -2.42 2.56 -8.09
CA SER A 105 -1.83 3.28 -9.21
C SER A 105 -0.32 3.07 -9.26
N ALA A 106 0.21 2.72 -10.43
CA ALA A 106 1.63 2.66 -10.72
C ALA A 106 1.93 3.45 -12.01
N ARG A 107 3.20 3.70 -12.30
CA ARG A 107 3.59 4.37 -13.55
C ARG A 107 3.47 3.41 -14.72
N THR A 108 3.99 2.20 -14.54
CA THR A 108 4.00 1.12 -15.54
C THR A 108 3.50 -0.19 -14.94
N PRO A 109 3.13 -1.18 -15.75
CA PRO A 109 2.70 -2.48 -15.24
C PRO A 109 3.75 -3.22 -14.40
N GLY A 110 5.03 -3.06 -14.72
CA GLY A 110 6.14 -3.69 -14.00
C GLY A 110 6.36 -3.14 -12.59
N GLU A 111 5.85 -1.94 -12.30
CA GLU A 111 5.96 -1.30 -10.98
C GLU A 111 4.87 -1.73 -9.99
N PHE A 112 3.90 -2.55 -10.40
CA PHE A 112 2.92 -3.09 -9.46
C PHE A 112 3.54 -4.16 -8.57
N ALA A 113 3.93 -3.80 -7.37
CA ALA A 113 4.34 -4.77 -6.36
C ALA A 113 3.15 -5.66 -5.95
N PHE A 114 3.44 -6.96 -5.75
CA PHE A 114 2.47 -7.97 -5.31
C PHE A 114 1.23 -8.12 -6.21
N LEU A 115 1.30 -7.77 -7.51
CA LEU A 115 0.14 -7.78 -8.41
C LEU A 115 -0.52 -9.17 -8.51
N GLY A 116 0.28 -10.24 -8.48
CA GLY A 116 -0.21 -11.62 -8.47
C GLY A 116 -1.09 -11.92 -7.24
N GLU A 117 -0.67 -11.45 -6.07
CA GLU A 117 -1.42 -11.57 -4.81
C GLU A 117 -2.76 -10.81 -4.90
N TRP A 118 -2.74 -9.55 -5.36
CA TRP A 118 -3.96 -8.74 -5.50
C TRP A 118 -4.96 -9.34 -6.46
N ARG A 119 -4.50 -9.85 -7.60
CA ARG A 119 -5.35 -10.53 -8.58
C ARG A 119 -5.95 -11.81 -8.01
N ARG A 120 -5.18 -12.59 -7.26
CA ARG A 120 -5.64 -13.80 -6.59
C ARG A 120 -6.74 -13.48 -5.57
N LEU A 121 -6.51 -12.53 -4.67
CA LEU A 121 -7.49 -12.10 -3.68
C LEU A 121 -8.78 -11.55 -4.33
N SER A 122 -8.65 -10.82 -5.42
CA SER A 122 -9.80 -10.31 -6.17
C SER A 122 -10.61 -11.43 -6.85
N ARG A 123 -9.95 -12.42 -7.46
CA ARG A 123 -10.63 -13.59 -8.05
C ARG A 123 -11.33 -14.44 -7.00
N GLN A 124 -10.81 -14.49 -5.79
CA GLN A 124 -11.43 -15.16 -4.64
C GLN A 124 -12.58 -14.35 -4.01
N GLY A 125 -12.89 -13.16 -4.53
CA GLY A 125 -13.92 -12.28 -3.96
C GLY A 125 -13.55 -11.65 -2.61
N ARG A 126 -12.27 -11.82 -2.17
CA ARG A 126 -11.80 -11.30 -0.88
C ARG A 126 -11.62 -9.77 -0.88
N ILE A 127 -11.30 -9.19 -2.03
CA ILE A 127 -11.16 -7.75 -2.22
C ILE A 127 -11.77 -7.30 -3.55
N ARG A 128 -12.15 -6.04 -3.65
CA ARG A 128 -12.40 -5.37 -4.93
C ARG A 128 -11.13 -4.66 -5.36
N LEU A 129 -10.56 -5.05 -6.51
CA LEU A 129 -9.30 -4.52 -7.01
C LEU A 129 -9.52 -3.57 -8.20
N PHE A 130 -8.95 -2.38 -8.12
CA PHE A 130 -8.88 -1.40 -9.20
C PHE A 130 -7.43 -0.99 -9.43
N THR A 131 -6.90 -1.23 -10.63
CA THR A 131 -5.53 -0.89 -10.98
C THR A 131 -5.49 0.08 -12.15
N THR A 132 -4.56 1.02 -12.14
CA THR A 132 -4.33 1.94 -13.24
C THR A 132 -2.84 2.23 -13.44
N VAL A 133 -2.41 2.33 -14.71
CA VAL A 133 -1.06 2.78 -15.08
C VAL A 133 -1.12 4.22 -15.58
N THR A 134 -0.14 5.04 -15.18
CA THR A 134 -0.15 6.48 -15.49
C THR A 134 0.80 6.86 -16.63
N ARG A 135 1.74 5.99 -17.02
CA ARG A 135 2.62 6.17 -18.17
C ARG A 135 2.28 5.14 -19.25
N GLU A 136 2.20 5.59 -20.47
CA GLU A 136 1.56 4.87 -21.58
C GLU A 136 2.47 3.91 -22.35
N ALA A 137 3.59 3.48 -21.79
CA ALA A 137 4.61 2.76 -22.56
C ALA A 137 4.30 1.30 -22.92
N ASP A 138 3.34 0.65 -22.25
CA ASP A 138 3.12 -0.79 -22.41
C ASP A 138 1.77 -1.10 -23.07
N ARG A 139 1.82 -1.51 -24.34
CA ARG A 139 0.64 -1.94 -25.13
C ARG A 139 0.01 -3.25 -24.62
N THR A 140 0.73 -4.02 -23.81
CA THR A 140 0.24 -5.30 -23.26
C THR A 140 -0.71 -5.12 -22.06
N TRP A 141 -0.70 -3.93 -21.44
CA TRP A 141 -1.59 -3.64 -20.32
C TRP A 141 -3.05 -3.55 -20.75
N ARG A 142 -3.87 -4.49 -20.27
CA ARG A 142 -5.32 -4.57 -20.54
C ARG A 142 -6.17 -3.86 -19.48
N GLY A 143 -5.54 -3.34 -18.41
CA GLY A 143 -6.22 -2.60 -17.35
C GLY A 143 -6.44 -1.12 -17.70
N ARG A 144 -6.89 -0.36 -16.72
CA ARG A 144 -7.13 1.08 -16.89
C ARG A 144 -5.83 1.85 -17.06
N ARG A 145 -5.92 2.96 -17.79
CA ARG A 145 -4.83 3.90 -18.06
C ARG A 145 -5.19 5.29 -17.55
N GLY A 146 -4.15 6.08 -17.24
CA GLY A 146 -4.29 7.43 -16.74
C GLY A 146 -4.40 7.52 -15.22
N ARG A 147 -4.43 8.75 -14.73
CA ARG A 147 -4.54 9.03 -13.30
C ARG A 147 -5.94 8.68 -12.78
N ILE A 148 -6.03 8.37 -11.51
CA ILE A 148 -7.31 8.21 -10.81
C ILE A 148 -8.10 9.52 -10.94
N GLN A 149 -9.35 9.43 -11.34
CA GLN A 149 -10.26 10.56 -11.57
C GLN A 149 -11.32 10.63 -10.48
N GLN A 150 -11.89 11.83 -10.26
CA GLN A 150 -12.94 12.07 -9.26
C GLN A 150 -14.13 11.11 -9.40
N ALA A 151 -14.58 10.88 -10.63
CA ALA A 151 -15.70 9.95 -10.90
C ALA A 151 -15.44 8.52 -10.40
N TRP A 152 -14.16 8.08 -10.38
CA TRP A 152 -13.82 6.77 -9.82
C TRP A 152 -13.89 6.79 -8.30
N ILE A 153 -13.31 7.81 -7.67
CA ILE A 153 -13.35 7.97 -6.22
C ILE A 153 -14.81 7.99 -5.76
N ASN A 154 -15.67 8.78 -6.40
CA ASN A 154 -17.10 8.83 -6.08
C ASN A 154 -17.76 7.44 -6.14
N ARG A 155 -17.41 6.64 -7.17
CA ARG A 155 -17.92 5.27 -7.32
C ARG A 155 -17.38 4.31 -6.26
N LEU A 156 -16.10 4.45 -5.88
CA LEU A 156 -15.46 3.61 -4.86
C LEU A 156 -15.96 3.93 -3.45
N VAL A 157 -16.18 5.19 -3.15
CA VAL A 157 -16.72 5.66 -1.87
C VAL A 157 -18.20 5.27 -1.72
N GLY A 158 -19.00 5.50 -2.77
CA GLY A 158 -20.43 5.22 -2.76
C GLY A 158 -21.16 5.88 -1.57
N ARG A 159 -22.28 5.29 -1.13
CA ARG A 159 -23.08 5.82 0.00
C ARG A 159 -22.55 5.42 1.38
N ARG A 160 -21.62 4.46 1.47
CA ARG A 160 -21.21 3.85 2.75
C ARG A 160 -20.09 4.58 3.46
N LEU A 161 -19.44 5.55 2.80
CA LEU A 161 -18.39 6.38 3.36
C LEU A 161 -17.33 5.55 4.11
N PRO A 162 -16.50 4.75 3.43
CA PRO A 162 -15.56 3.83 4.04
C PRO A 162 -14.51 4.54 4.91
N LEU A 163 -13.82 3.81 5.77
CA LEU A 163 -12.55 4.28 6.33
C LEU A 163 -11.47 4.13 5.24
N CYS A 164 -10.86 5.26 4.89
CA CYS A 164 -9.90 5.35 3.79
C CYS A 164 -8.47 5.42 4.30
N PHE A 165 -7.57 4.66 3.65
CA PHE A 165 -6.13 4.70 3.87
C PHE A 165 -5.45 5.07 2.55
N VAL A 166 -4.68 6.15 2.56
CA VAL A 166 -3.98 6.65 1.37
C VAL A 166 -2.48 6.63 1.64
N CYS A 167 -1.70 5.98 0.77
CA CYS A 167 -0.25 5.97 0.87
C CYS A 167 0.41 6.06 -0.51
N GLY A 168 1.48 6.85 -0.60
CA GLY A 168 2.23 7.09 -1.83
C GLY A 168 3.05 8.37 -1.81
N PRO A 169 3.53 8.82 -2.98
CA PRO A 169 4.21 10.10 -3.12
C PRO A 169 3.36 11.27 -2.64
N GLU A 170 3.99 12.32 -2.11
CA GLU A 170 3.30 13.44 -1.48
C GLU A 170 2.18 14.04 -2.34
N ALA A 171 2.46 14.36 -3.62
CA ALA A 171 1.46 14.91 -4.54
C ALA A 171 0.29 13.94 -4.81
N PHE A 172 0.55 12.64 -4.83
CA PHE A 172 -0.49 11.61 -4.95
C PHE A 172 -1.39 11.60 -3.72
N VAL A 173 -0.80 11.56 -2.52
CA VAL A 173 -1.54 11.55 -1.25
C VAL A 173 -2.39 12.81 -1.11
N ALA A 174 -1.85 13.99 -1.44
CA ALA A 174 -2.58 15.25 -1.42
C ALA A 174 -3.82 15.18 -2.33
N LYS A 175 -3.62 14.79 -3.61
CA LYS A 175 -4.72 14.74 -4.60
C LYS A 175 -5.77 13.69 -4.25
N MET A 176 -5.37 12.51 -3.79
CA MET A 176 -6.33 11.48 -3.37
C MET A 176 -7.12 11.90 -2.12
N THR A 177 -6.48 12.59 -1.19
CA THR A 177 -7.15 13.14 0.00
C THR A 177 -8.22 14.17 -0.40
N GLU A 178 -7.86 15.13 -1.25
CA GLU A 178 -8.80 16.12 -1.80
C GLU A 178 -10.03 15.44 -2.42
N MET A 179 -9.80 14.51 -3.34
CA MET A 179 -10.86 13.77 -4.02
C MET A 179 -11.77 12.97 -3.07
N LEU A 180 -11.21 12.38 -2.01
CA LEU A 180 -12.00 11.67 -1.00
C LEU A 180 -12.89 12.62 -0.19
N LEU A 181 -12.38 13.80 0.18
CA LEU A 181 -13.16 14.83 0.87
C LEU A 181 -14.28 15.37 -0.03
N GLU A 182 -14.00 15.66 -1.30
CA GLU A 182 -14.99 16.05 -2.30
C GLU A 182 -16.08 14.99 -2.52
N ALA A 183 -15.70 13.68 -2.40
CA ALA A 183 -16.66 12.59 -2.45
C ALA A 183 -17.50 12.43 -1.17
N GLY A 184 -17.35 13.34 -0.20
CA GLY A 184 -18.12 13.38 1.05
C GLY A 184 -17.54 12.50 2.17
N VAL A 185 -16.34 11.95 2.02
CA VAL A 185 -15.70 11.19 3.13
C VAL A 185 -15.26 12.18 4.21
N PRO A 186 -15.74 12.04 5.47
CA PRO A 186 -15.31 12.91 6.55
C PRO A 186 -13.81 12.84 6.79
N ALA A 187 -13.15 13.96 7.06
CA ALA A 187 -11.69 14.04 7.27
C ALA A 187 -11.18 13.02 8.31
N ARG A 188 -11.93 12.79 9.41
CA ARG A 188 -11.61 11.78 10.44
C ARG A 188 -11.59 10.34 9.91
N ARG A 189 -12.16 10.10 8.74
CA ARG A 189 -12.16 8.80 8.04
C ARG A 189 -11.09 8.68 6.95
N VAL A 190 -10.26 9.70 6.76
CA VAL A 190 -9.14 9.66 5.82
C VAL A 190 -7.83 9.62 6.61
N ARG A 191 -7.16 8.48 6.57
CA ARG A 191 -5.83 8.28 7.12
C ARG A 191 -4.81 8.27 6.01
N ARG A 192 -3.68 8.91 6.20
CA ARG A 192 -2.69 9.11 5.15
C ARG A 192 -1.27 9.02 5.66
N GLU A 193 -0.41 8.47 4.82
CA GLU A 193 1.04 8.46 4.97
C GLU A 193 1.69 8.82 3.63
N ARG A 194 2.78 9.56 3.67
CA ARG A 194 3.54 10.00 2.50
C ARG A 194 5.02 9.66 2.68
N TYR A 195 5.73 9.50 1.58
CA TYR A 195 7.18 9.30 1.52
C TYR A 195 7.80 10.15 0.40
#